data_82dbb6b6711892e1e8d0479be529154b
#
_entry.id   82dbb6b6711892e1e8d0479be529154b
#
_cell.length_a   1.000
_cell.length_b   1.000
_cell.length_c   1.000
_cell.angle_alpha   90.00
_cell.angle_beta   90.00
_cell.angle_gamma   90.00
#
_symmetry.space_group_name_H-M   'P 1'
#
loop_
_entity.id
_entity.type
_entity.pdbx_description
1 polymer ?
#
loop_
_entity_poly.entity_id
_entity_poly.type
_entity_poly.pdbx_seq_one_letter_code
_entity_poly.pdbx_strand_id
1 'polypeptide(L)'
;MMHYILSAAIRGAIPFIIMSTLSGIMKLQHIDDYSVNSTFITGLIITAVAATSVIYDVKSWTLARQSVVHFLIMLVTVYPCLVFSGWFSTKSILDLVKIFGFFLIVGIILWTISYILFGKILK
;
A
#
# COMPACT_ATOMS: atom_id res chain seq x y z
N MET A 1 -5.00 -18.89 -12.06
CA MET A 1 -5.35 -17.46 -11.87
C MET A 1 -6.30 -17.21 -10.71
N MET A 2 -7.33 -18.03 -10.59
CA MET A 2 -8.33 -17.81 -9.53
C MET A 2 -7.72 -17.83 -8.13
N HIS A 3 -6.76 -18.73 -7.88
CA HIS A 3 -6.14 -18.81 -6.56
C HIS A 3 -5.29 -17.57 -6.22
N TYR A 4 -4.73 -16.90 -7.21
CA TYR A 4 -4.01 -15.63 -6.98
C TYR A 4 -4.97 -14.52 -6.59
N ILE A 5 -6.13 -14.45 -7.26
CA ILE A 5 -7.15 -13.46 -6.95
C ILE A 5 -7.72 -13.70 -5.55
N LEU A 6 -8.01 -14.96 -5.23
CA LEU A 6 -8.50 -15.30 -3.90
C LEU A 6 -7.48 -15.01 -2.80
N SER A 7 -6.21 -15.34 -3.06
CA SER A 7 -5.13 -15.04 -2.11
C SER A 7 -4.98 -13.53 -1.90
N ALA A 8 -5.05 -12.75 -2.99
CA ALA A 8 -4.98 -11.29 -2.88
C ALA A 8 -6.14 -10.73 -2.07
N ALA A 9 -7.35 -11.25 -2.31
CA ALA A 9 -8.53 -10.81 -1.57
C ALA A 9 -8.40 -11.11 -0.07
N ILE A 10 -7.93 -12.30 0.28
CA ILE A 10 -7.75 -12.69 1.68
C ILE A 10 -6.67 -11.82 2.34
N ARG A 11 -5.53 -11.65 1.67
CA ARG A 11 -4.43 -10.83 2.19
C ARG A 11 -4.83 -9.38 2.40
N GLY A 12 -5.64 -8.85 1.49
CA GLY A 12 -6.11 -7.47 1.59
C GLY A 12 -7.25 -7.31 2.59
N ALA A 13 -8.12 -8.31 2.70
CA ALA A 13 -9.30 -8.23 3.57
C ALA A 13 -8.89 -8.11 5.05
N ILE A 14 -7.84 -8.81 5.47
CA ILE A 14 -7.44 -8.83 6.88
C ILE A 14 -7.06 -7.42 7.35
N PRO A 15 -6.09 -6.72 6.76
CA PRO A 15 -5.76 -5.36 7.20
C PRO A 15 -6.90 -4.38 6.97
N PHE A 16 -7.69 -4.57 5.91
CA PHE A 16 -8.83 -3.70 5.63
C PHE A 16 -9.85 -3.76 6.76
N ILE A 17 -10.21 -4.97 7.19
CA ILE A 17 -11.18 -5.17 8.27
C ILE A 17 -10.64 -4.58 9.57
N ILE A 18 -9.38 -4.86 9.89
CA ILE A 18 -8.75 -4.38 11.13
C ILE A 18 -8.73 -2.85 11.17
N MET A 19 -8.25 -2.21 10.11
CA MET A 19 -8.09 -0.76 10.11
C MET A 19 -9.42 -0.03 9.99
N SER A 20 -10.37 -0.59 9.25
CA SER A 20 -11.71 0.00 9.17
C SER A 20 -12.41 -0.07 10.50
N THR A 21 -12.25 -1.17 11.22
CA THR A 21 -12.81 -1.33 12.57
C THR A 21 -12.17 -0.31 13.53
N LEU A 22 -10.85 -0.15 13.47
CA LEU A 22 -10.16 0.84 14.29
C LEU A 22 -10.66 2.25 14.01
N SER A 23 -10.79 2.62 12.73
CA SER A 23 -11.32 3.93 12.35
C SER A 23 -12.74 4.15 12.90
N GLY A 24 -13.58 3.14 12.80
CA GLY A 24 -14.95 3.21 13.30
C GLY A 24 -14.99 3.40 14.81
N ILE A 25 -14.16 2.65 15.53
CA ILE A 25 -14.05 2.78 16.99
C ILE A 25 -13.57 4.18 17.37
N MET A 26 -12.55 4.69 16.67
CA MET A 26 -12.04 6.04 16.90
C MET A 26 -13.13 7.09 16.73
N LYS A 27 -13.95 6.94 15.68
CA LYS A 27 -15.05 7.86 15.45
C LYS A 27 -16.08 7.81 16.57
N LEU A 28 -16.40 6.61 17.07
CA LEU A 28 -17.31 6.46 18.21
C LEU A 28 -16.76 7.05 19.48
N GLN A 29 -15.44 7.12 19.63
CA GLN A 29 -14.79 7.74 20.78
C GLN A 29 -14.59 9.24 20.63
N HIS A 30 -15.16 9.85 19.59
CA HIS A 30 -15.07 11.27 19.30
C HIS A 30 -13.65 11.76 19.05
N ILE A 31 -12.80 10.89 18.50
CA ILE A 31 -11.47 11.30 18.05
C ILE A 31 -11.64 12.18 16.81
N ASP A 32 -10.73 13.12 16.60
CA ASP A 32 -10.83 14.09 15.51
C ASP A 32 -10.89 13.42 14.14
N ASP A 33 -11.58 14.07 13.21
CA ASP A 33 -11.80 13.53 11.87
C ASP A 33 -10.51 13.28 11.12
N TYR A 34 -9.50 14.14 11.32
CA TYR A 34 -8.20 13.96 10.66
C TYR A 34 -7.57 12.62 11.04
N SER A 35 -7.56 12.30 12.32
CA SER A 35 -6.99 11.03 12.80
C SER A 35 -7.79 9.83 12.33
N VAL A 36 -9.12 9.94 12.32
CA VAL A 36 -9.99 8.87 11.84
C VAL A 36 -9.73 8.61 10.36
N ASN A 37 -9.72 9.65 9.54
CA ASN A 37 -9.50 9.53 8.11
C ASN A 37 -8.09 9.03 7.81
N SER A 38 -7.08 9.50 8.54
CA SER A 38 -5.70 9.06 8.35
C SER A 38 -5.55 7.57 8.66
N THR A 39 -6.21 7.08 9.69
CA THR A 39 -6.20 5.66 10.04
C THR A 39 -6.84 4.83 8.93
N PHE A 40 -7.98 5.29 8.42
CA PHE A 40 -8.66 4.57 7.34
C PHE A 40 -7.81 4.54 6.07
N ILE A 41 -7.22 5.68 5.69
CA ILE A 41 -6.37 5.77 4.49
C ILE A 41 -5.12 4.90 4.64
N THR A 42 -4.51 4.90 5.82
CA THR A 42 -3.39 4.00 6.10
C THR A 42 -3.81 2.55 5.90
N GLY A 43 -5.02 2.20 6.32
CA GLY A 43 -5.58 0.88 6.11
C GLY A 43 -5.74 0.53 4.63
N LEU A 44 -6.18 1.49 3.81
CA LEU A 44 -6.27 1.29 2.37
C LEU A 44 -4.91 1.04 1.75
N ILE A 45 -3.89 1.78 2.18
CA ILE A 45 -2.53 1.60 1.69
C ILE A 45 -2.00 0.22 2.07
N ILE A 46 -2.16 -0.18 3.34
CA ILE A 46 -1.73 -1.50 3.79
C ILE A 46 -2.47 -2.60 3.05
N THR A 47 -3.77 -2.41 2.82
CA THR A 47 -4.59 -3.36 2.05
C THR A 47 -4.03 -3.54 0.64
N ALA A 48 -3.70 -2.43 -0.03
CA ALA A 48 -3.14 -2.48 -1.38
C ALA A 48 -1.79 -3.22 -1.39
N VAL A 49 -0.92 -2.91 -0.43
CA VAL A 49 0.39 -3.55 -0.33
C VAL A 49 0.22 -5.06 -0.08
N ALA A 50 -0.64 -5.43 0.86
CA ALA A 50 -0.84 -6.84 1.21
C ALA A 50 -1.46 -7.62 0.06
N ALA A 51 -2.47 -7.06 -0.60
CA ALA A 51 -3.15 -7.74 -1.70
C ALA A 51 -2.21 -7.93 -2.90
N THR A 52 -1.42 -6.91 -3.24
CA THR A 52 -0.54 -6.98 -4.39
C THR A 52 0.71 -7.81 -4.14
N SER A 53 1.00 -8.18 -2.89
CA SER A 53 2.13 -9.04 -2.57
C SER A 53 2.02 -10.40 -3.26
N VAL A 54 0.81 -10.80 -3.67
CA VAL A 54 0.59 -12.06 -4.39
C VAL A 54 1.35 -12.11 -5.73
N ILE A 55 1.68 -10.96 -6.30
CA ILE A 55 2.44 -10.90 -7.55
C ILE A 55 3.79 -11.60 -7.39
N TYR A 56 4.38 -11.55 -6.21
CA TYR A 56 5.65 -12.23 -5.95
C TYR A 56 5.52 -13.74 -5.80
N ASP A 57 4.29 -14.26 -5.76
CA ASP A 57 4.03 -15.70 -5.77
C ASP A 57 3.99 -16.29 -7.18
N VAL A 58 3.98 -15.45 -8.21
CA VAL A 58 3.91 -15.91 -9.60
C VAL A 58 5.29 -16.43 -10.00
N LYS A 59 5.48 -17.74 -9.94
CA LYS A 59 6.79 -18.35 -10.12
C LYS A 59 7.33 -18.27 -11.54
N SER A 60 6.44 -18.14 -12.52
CA SER A 60 6.85 -18.04 -13.92
C SER A 60 7.43 -16.67 -14.29
N TRP A 61 7.28 -15.67 -13.42
CA TRP A 61 7.78 -14.33 -13.68
C TRP A 61 9.13 -14.12 -13.00
N THR A 62 10.01 -13.37 -13.67
CA THR A 62 11.26 -12.95 -13.06
C THR A 62 10.97 -11.91 -11.97
N LEU A 63 11.93 -11.71 -11.07
CA LEU A 63 11.81 -10.69 -10.02
C LEU A 63 11.62 -9.30 -10.63
N ALA A 64 12.33 -9.01 -11.74
CA ALA A 64 12.19 -7.73 -12.43
C ALA A 64 10.74 -7.51 -12.91
N ARG A 65 10.14 -8.53 -13.53
CA ARG A 65 8.75 -8.44 -13.99
C ARG A 65 7.77 -8.27 -12.84
N GLN A 66 7.96 -9.06 -11.78
CA GLN A 66 7.12 -8.94 -10.58
C GLN A 66 7.20 -7.55 -9.98
N SER A 67 8.40 -7.00 -9.88
CA SER A 67 8.61 -5.68 -9.28
C SER A 67 7.99 -4.57 -10.13
N VAL A 68 8.12 -4.64 -11.46
CA VAL A 68 7.52 -3.64 -12.35
C VAL A 68 6.00 -3.66 -12.25
N VAL A 69 5.39 -4.85 -12.29
CA VAL A 69 3.94 -4.97 -12.20
C VAL A 69 3.44 -4.49 -10.84
N HIS A 70 4.14 -4.88 -9.77
CA HIS A 70 3.80 -4.44 -8.42
C HIS A 70 3.87 -2.92 -8.31
N PHE A 71 4.93 -2.32 -8.84
CA PHE A 71 5.09 -0.87 -8.81
C PHE A 71 3.94 -0.16 -9.54
N LEU A 72 3.55 -0.66 -10.71
CA LEU A 72 2.47 -0.05 -11.48
C LEU A 72 1.15 -0.12 -10.73
N ILE A 73 0.86 -1.25 -10.08
CA ILE A 73 -0.35 -1.40 -9.28
C ILE A 73 -0.31 -0.46 -8.08
N MET A 74 0.84 -0.37 -7.40
CA MET A 74 1.00 0.55 -6.28
C MET A 74 0.80 2.00 -6.73
N LEU A 75 1.32 2.35 -7.90
CA LEU A 75 1.16 3.69 -8.44
C LEU A 75 -0.30 4.06 -8.64
N VAL A 76 -1.12 3.10 -9.08
CA VAL A 76 -2.54 3.34 -9.35
C VAL A 76 -3.37 3.32 -8.05
N THR A 77 -2.90 2.64 -7.01
CA THR A 77 -3.65 2.47 -5.76
C THR A 77 -3.13 3.36 -4.63
N VAL A 78 -1.84 3.29 -4.33
CA VAL A 78 -1.25 4.01 -3.18
C VAL A 78 -1.07 5.49 -3.47
N TYR A 79 -0.64 5.85 -4.66
CA TYR A 79 -0.41 7.25 -5.00
C TYR A 79 -1.68 8.09 -4.87
N PRO A 80 -2.84 7.66 -5.43
CA PRO A 80 -4.08 8.39 -5.19
C PRO A 80 -4.44 8.51 -3.71
N CYS A 81 -4.18 7.46 -2.92
CA CYS A 81 -4.40 7.53 -1.48
C CYS A 81 -3.57 8.63 -0.84
N LEU A 82 -2.31 8.77 -1.24
CA LEU A 82 -1.45 9.83 -0.71
C LEU A 82 -1.92 11.21 -1.15
N VAL A 83 -2.37 11.35 -2.39
CA VAL A 83 -2.86 12.63 -2.91
C VAL A 83 -4.13 13.07 -2.16
N PHE A 84 -5.04 12.15 -1.90
CA PHE A 84 -6.32 12.46 -1.25
C PHE A 84 -6.29 12.36 0.27
N SER A 85 -5.14 12.00 0.85
CA SER A 85 -5.03 11.81 2.29
C SER A 85 -5.12 13.10 3.11
N GLY A 86 -4.78 14.23 2.50
CA GLY A 86 -4.66 15.47 3.22
C GLY A 86 -3.35 15.60 4.00
N TRP A 87 -2.47 14.61 3.90
CA TRP A 87 -1.17 14.65 4.58
C TRP A 87 -0.18 15.58 3.89
N PHE A 88 -0.38 15.84 2.62
CA PHE A 88 0.52 16.65 1.80
C PHE A 88 -0.27 17.76 1.11
N SER A 89 0.40 18.88 0.84
CA SER A 89 -0.17 19.93 0.03
C SER A 89 -0.38 19.43 -1.41
N THR A 90 -1.51 19.79 -2.02
CA THR A 90 -1.82 19.42 -3.39
C THR A 90 -2.23 20.63 -4.22
N LYS A 91 -1.71 21.83 -3.85
CA LYS A 91 -2.13 23.09 -4.45
C LYS A 91 -1.49 23.36 -5.80
N SER A 92 -0.42 22.67 -6.14
CA SER A 92 0.31 22.90 -7.39
C SER A 92 0.79 21.57 -7.97
N ILE A 93 1.21 21.63 -9.25
CA ILE A 93 1.81 20.45 -9.90
C ILE A 93 3.10 20.03 -9.19
N LEU A 94 3.87 21.02 -8.71
CA LEU A 94 5.10 20.74 -7.97
C LEU A 94 4.80 19.91 -6.71
N ASP A 95 3.70 20.22 -6.03
CA ASP A 95 3.29 19.44 -4.85
C ASP A 95 3.00 17.99 -5.22
N LEU A 96 2.33 17.76 -6.33
CA LEU A 96 2.04 16.40 -6.81
C LEU A 96 3.33 15.66 -7.16
N VAL A 97 4.31 16.35 -7.74
CA VAL A 97 5.62 15.76 -8.05
C VAL A 97 6.35 15.39 -6.75
N LYS A 98 6.25 16.22 -5.72
CA LYS A 98 6.86 15.92 -4.41
C LYS A 98 6.25 14.69 -3.78
N ILE A 99 4.93 14.53 -3.87
CA ILE A 99 4.24 13.32 -3.38
C ILE A 99 4.73 12.09 -4.14
N PHE A 100 4.85 12.20 -5.45
CA PHE A 100 5.37 11.12 -6.28
C PHE A 100 6.80 10.74 -5.87
N GLY A 101 7.64 11.74 -5.62
CA GLY A 101 9.01 11.50 -5.15
C GLY A 101 9.04 10.79 -3.81
N PHE A 102 8.19 11.20 -2.89
CA PHE A 102 8.04 10.53 -1.59
C PHE A 102 7.60 9.07 -1.77
N PHE A 103 6.62 8.84 -2.65
CA PHE A 103 6.14 7.50 -2.97
C PHE A 103 7.27 6.62 -3.50
N LEU A 104 8.09 7.16 -4.41
CA LEU A 104 9.22 6.42 -4.98
C LEU A 104 10.25 6.06 -3.91
N ILE A 105 10.61 7.02 -3.06
CA ILE A 105 11.62 6.82 -2.02
C ILE A 105 11.18 5.72 -1.06
N VAL A 106 9.95 5.82 -0.55
CA VAL A 106 9.41 4.83 0.37
C VAL A 106 9.30 3.46 -0.30
N GLY A 107 8.85 3.44 -1.57
CA GLY A 107 8.74 2.20 -2.31
C GLY A 107 10.08 1.51 -2.52
N ILE A 108 11.12 2.28 -2.86
CA ILE A 108 12.46 1.73 -3.05
C ILE A 108 13.00 1.16 -1.73
N ILE A 109 12.81 1.88 -0.62
CA ILE A 109 13.25 1.44 0.69
C ILE A 109 12.56 0.12 1.07
N LEU A 110 11.24 0.07 0.92
CA LEU A 110 10.46 -1.13 1.25
C LEU A 110 10.82 -2.30 0.36
N TRP A 111 11.00 -2.05 -0.94
CA TRP A 111 11.40 -3.10 -1.87
C TRP A 111 12.78 -3.66 -1.52
N THR A 112 13.73 -2.78 -1.19
CA THR A 112 15.08 -3.19 -0.82
C THR A 112 15.07 -4.03 0.45
N ILE A 113 14.32 -3.60 1.47
CA ILE A 113 14.20 -4.36 2.71
C ILE A 113 13.58 -5.72 2.44
N SER A 114 12.51 -5.77 1.66
CA SER A 114 11.85 -7.04 1.31
C SER A 114 12.78 -7.97 0.55
N TYR A 115 13.53 -7.43 -0.41
CA TYR A 115 14.48 -8.21 -1.20
C TYR A 115 15.54 -8.84 -0.31
N ILE A 116 16.09 -8.06 0.62
CA ILE A 116 17.13 -8.56 1.54
C ILE A 116 16.56 -9.63 2.47
N LEU A 117 15.37 -9.37 3.06
CA LEU A 117 14.76 -10.30 4.00
C LEU A 117 14.39 -11.63 3.33
N PHE A 118 13.68 -11.56 2.22
CA PHE A 118 13.18 -12.78 1.57
C PHE A 118 14.20 -13.42 0.63
N GLY A 119 15.15 -12.66 0.14
CA GLY A 119 16.16 -13.17 -0.77
C GLY A 119 17.40 -13.72 -0.09
N LYS A 120 17.81 -13.16 1.03
CA LYS A 120 19.08 -13.52 1.69
C LYS A 120 18.91 -14.15 3.06
N ILE A 121 17.93 -13.73 3.83
CA ILE A 121 17.78 -14.18 5.21
C ILE A 121 16.85 -15.38 5.32
N LEU A 122 15.71 -15.31 4.63
CA LEU A 122 14.71 -16.36 4.70
C LEU A 122 14.87 -17.46 3.66
N LYS A 123 15.90 -17.35 2.85
CA LYS A 123 16.19 -18.37 1.85
C LYS A 123 17.15 -19.45 2.43
#